data_62c9312ee256852370ab497a7e4fede4
#
_entry.id   62c9312ee256852370ab497a7e4fede4
#
_cell.length_a   1.000
_cell.length_b   1.000
_cell.length_c   1.000
_cell.angle_alpha   90.00
_cell.angle_beta   90.00
_cell.angle_gamma   90.00
#
_symmetry.space_group_name_H-M   'P 1'
#
loop_
_entity.id
_entity.type
_entity.pdbx_description
1 polymer ?
#
loop_
_entity_poly.entity_id
_entity_poly.type
_entity_poly.pdbx_seq_one_letter_code
_entity_poly.pdbx_strand_id
1 'polypeptide(L)'
;MTASLPPLDGTSIWWGKYDILRKDTLLLWVVVLIVVIAAMIVLRKQKFVHVVMFISGCMTLMLLVTACSTVITSGALHSKLHLHVSVEEEFEMSADNNFVILVLDTADSREFTSLLEEHPEYREIFGDFTYFENTTGAYTSTLNAIPFILSGEWYENEGSFQDYLDRVYREAPLWKELKSRNYQIDLYEDDIRAQDASIVDNFDNVYFTKVTPVSYLELAKQELKLVGFRYAPYDLKRYCVIKEVYFNELRESHPEGSDSKAFTADNTAFKEDLAAQGVVMDETGNRFKFIHLNGAHAPFIYDKDANVIGVEQGSYRQSMEASITLAANYIQALKDSGAYDNTALIVMADHGYNGMGEKEEDFLRQ
;
A
#
# COMPACT_ATOMS: atom_id res chain seq x y z
N MET A 1 -4.69 8.30 29.04
CA MET A 1 -5.18 7.12 28.29
C MET A 1 -4.16 6.82 27.21
N THR A 2 -3.29 5.88 27.47
CA THR A 2 -2.15 5.57 26.60
C THR A 2 -2.20 4.15 26.01
N ALA A 3 -3.36 3.47 26.12
CA ALA A 3 -3.52 2.24 25.38
C ALA A 3 -3.72 2.59 23.90
N SER A 4 -2.79 2.17 23.05
CA SER A 4 -2.88 2.36 21.62
C SER A 4 -4.09 1.60 21.05
N LEU A 5 -4.81 2.23 20.13
CA LEU A 5 -5.84 1.54 19.35
C LEU A 5 -5.16 0.47 18.47
N PRO A 6 -5.91 -0.57 18.04
CA PRO A 6 -5.42 -1.48 17.02
C PRO A 6 -4.95 -0.72 15.77
N PRO A 7 -3.89 -1.16 15.10
CA PRO A 7 -3.51 -0.62 13.81
C PRO A 7 -4.61 -0.86 12.78
N LEU A 8 -4.70 0.01 11.78
CA LEU A 8 -5.61 -0.12 10.64
C LEU A 8 -4.77 -0.36 9.36
N ASP A 9 -3.84 -1.28 9.44
CA ASP A 9 -2.86 -1.64 8.40
C ASP A 9 -3.35 -2.75 7.45
N GLY A 10 -4.64 -3.09 7.52
CA GLY A 10 -5.22 -4.15 6.69
C GLY A 10 -5.17 -5.54 7.33
N THR A 11 -4.33 -5.76 8.34
CA THR A 11 -4.28 -7.04 9.06
C THR A 11 -5.54 -7.31 9.85
N SER A 12 -5.82 -8.59 10.14
CA SER A 12 -6.93 -8.95 11.01
C SER A 12 -6.66 -8.51 12.45
N ILE A 13 -7.58 -7.75 13.04
CA ILE A 13 -7.43 -7.24 14.40
C ILE A 13 -7.78 -8.33 15.40
N TRP A 14 -6.78 -8.79 16.17
CA TRP A 14 -7.04 -9.65 17.33
C TRP A 14 -7.57 -8.82 18.50
N TRP A 15 -8.88 -8.66 18.56
CA TRP A 15 -9.55 -7.82 19.52
C TRP A 15 -9.25 -8.21 20.99
N GLY A 16 -9.01 -9.48 21.30
CA GLY A 16 -8.65 -9.94 22.66
C GLY A 16 -7.41 -9.25 23.23
N LYS A 17 -6.45 -8.87 22.40
CA LYS A 17 -5.25 -8.11 22.81
C LYS A 17 -5.61 -6.71 23.36
N TYR A 18 -6.75 -6.18 22.96
CA TYR A 18 -7.18 -4.82 23.28
C TYR A 18 -8.32 -4.76 24.30
N ASP A 19 -8.63 -5.86 24.99
CA ASP A 19 -9.72 -5.93 25.99
C ASP A 19 -9.57 -4.91 27.12
N ILE A 20 -8.36 -4.41 27.40
CA ILE A 20 -8.13 -3.35 28.34
C ILE A 20 -8.91 -2.06 27.95
N LEU A 21 -9.06 -1.81 26.67
CA LEU A 21 -9.83 -0.66 26.15
C LEU A 21 -11.32 -0.76 26.46
N ARG A 22 -11.86 -1.98 26.69
CA ARG A 22 -13.27 -2.18 27.02
C ARG A 22 -13.64 -1.49 28.32
N LYS A 23 -12.81 -1.68 29.36
CA LYS A 23 -13.05 -1.05 30.68
C LYS A 23 -12.91 0.46 30.60
N ASP A 24 -11.87 0.93 29.94
CA ASP A 24 -11.57 2.37 29.83
C ASP A 24 -12.64 3.12 29.04
N THR A 25 -13.05 2.55 27.88
CA THR A 25 -14.08 3.19 27.05
C THR A 25 -15.46 3.11 27.71
N LEU A 26 -15.78 1.99 28.36
CA LEU A 26 -17.04 1.86 29.09
C LEU A 26 -17.11 2.86 30.25
N LEU A 27 -16.03 2.97 31.05
CA LEU A 27 -15.94 3.93 32.14
C LEU A 27 -16.12 5.36 31.63
N LEU A 28 -15.44 5.72 30.53
CA LEU A 28 -15.58 7.04 29.92
C LEU A 28 -17.03 7.35 29.57
N TRP A 29 -17.73 6.44 28.88
CA TRP A 29 -19.10 6.65 28.45
C TRP A 29 -20.07 6.67 29.62
N VAL A 30 -19.84 5.86 30.66
CA VAL A 30 -20.63 5.90 31.92
C VAL A 30 -20.45 7.26 32.61
N VAL A 31 -19.22 7.77 32.72
CA VAL A 31 -18.94 9.08 33.30
C VAL A 31 -19.63 10.18 32.49
N VAL A 32 -19.52 10.17 31.16
CA VAL A 32 -20.20 11.13 30.29
C VAL A 32 -21.71 11.10 30.52
N LEU A 33 -22.30 9.90 30.57
CA LEU A 33 -23.74 9.74 30.81
C LEU A 33 -24.16 10.29 32.20
N ILE A 34 -23.39 9.97 33.23
CA ILE A 34 -23.63 10.46 34.59
C ILE A 34 -23.57 12.00 34.62
N VAL A 35 -22.56 12.60 34.00
CA VAL A 35 -22.38 14.05 33.92
C VAL A 35 -23.59 14.72 33.22
N VAL A 36 -24.02 14.15 32.10
CA VAL A 36 -25.17 14.65 31.34
C VAL A 36 -26.45 14.56 32.19
N ILE A 37 -26.71 13.40 32.82
CA ILE A 37 -27.91 13.23 33.69
C ILE A 37 -27.85 14.17 34.89
N ALA A 38 -26.72 14.29 35.57
CA ALA A 38 -26.54 15.21 36.67
C ALA A 38 -26.81 16.67 36.25
N ALA A 39 -26.25 17.06 35.11
CA ALA A 39 -26.49 18.38 34.53
C ALA A 39 -27.98 18.62 34.20
N MET A 40 -28.68 17.61 33.67
CA MET A 40 -30.13 17.69 33.42
C MET A 40 -30.93 17.86 34.70
N ILE A 41 -30.53 17.21 35.79
CA ILE A 41 -31.24 17.31 37.10
C ILE A 41 -30.96 18.65 37.77
N VAL A 42 -29.68 19.06 37.79
CA VAL A 42 -29.26 20.32 38.49
C VAL A 42 -29.68 21.56 37.71
N LEU A 43 -29.56 21.54 36.40
CA LEU A 43 -29.98 22.64 35.55
C LEU A 43 -31.44 22.42 35.14
N ARG A 44 -32.35 23.26 35.60
CA ARG A 44 -33.75 23.24 35.12
C ARG A 44 -33.76 23.16 33.59
N LYS A 45 -34.73 22.43 33.00
CA LYS A 45 -34.81 22.10 31.57
C LYS A 45 -34.39 23.25 30.64
N GLN A 46 -34.89 24.46 30.86
CA GLN A 46 -34.52 25.62 30.02
C GLN A 46 -33.02 25.98 30.13
N LYS A 47 -32.50 26.03 31.36
CA LYS A 47 -31.07 26.35 31.58
C LYS A 47 -30.17 25.28 31.00
N PHE A 48 -30.54 23.99 31.12
CA PHE A 48 -29.79 22.89 30.49
C PHE A 48 -29.72 23.06 28.98
N VAL A 49 -30.84 23.33 28.32
CA VAL A 49 -30.87 23.55 26.87
C VAL A 49 -29.99 24.73 26.47
N HIS A 50 -30.05 25.86 27.19
CA HIS A 50 -29.19 27.00 26.88
C HIS A 50 -27.69 26.69 27.06
N VAL A 51 -27.32 25.95 28.11
CA VAL A 51 -25.92 25.53 28.33
C VAL A 51 -25.47 24.60 27.24
N VAL A 52 -26.28 23.60 26.85
CA VAL A 52 -25.94 22.68 25.73
C VAL A 52 -25.81 23.45 24.42
N MET A 53 -26.76 24.36 24.12
CA MET A 53 -26.68 25.19 22.92
C MET A 53 -25.41 26.06 22.89
N PHE A 54 -25.07 26.66 24.03
CA PHE A 54 -23.86 27.48 24.16
C PHE A 54 -22.57 26.65 23.92
N ILE A 55 -22.48 25.52 24.63
CA ILE A 55 -21.30 24.60 24.46
C ILE A 55 -21.21 24.10 23.02
N SER A 56 -22.37 23.66 22.47
CA SER A 56 -22.40 23.19 21.07
C SER A 56 -22.00 24.30 20.08
N GLY A 57 -22.47 25.53 20.32
CA GLY A 57 -22.07 26.69 19.49
C GLY A 57 -20.59 26.99 19.59
N CYS A 58 -20.02 26.97 20.80
CA CYS A 58 -18.57 27.14 20.97
C CYS A 58 -17.78 26.02 20.29
N MET A 59 -18.18 24.75 20.43
CA MET A 59 -17.53 23.62 19.75
C MET A 59 -17.64 23.74 18.24
N THR A 60 -18.80 24.09 17.70
CA THR A 60 -18.98 24.30 16.25
C THR A 60 -18.08 25.42 15.76
N LEU A 61 -17.99 26.52 16.49
CA LEU A 61 -17.10 27.62 16.12
C LEU A 61 -15.63 27.18 16.12
N MET A 62 -15.21 26.47 17.17
CA MET A 62 -13.85 25.93 17.22
C MET A 62 -13.55 24.98 16.05
N LEU A 63 -14.49 24.07 15.72
CA LEU A 63 -14.34 23.16 14.58
C LEU A 63 -14.26 23.92 13.26
N LEU A 64 -15.09 24.96 13.08
CA LEU A 64 -15.04 25.80 11.87
C LEU A 64 -13.70 26.54 11.76
N VAL A 65 -13.22 27.14 12.86
CA VAL A 65 -11.91 27.81 12.87
C VAL A 65 -10.79 26.84 12.58
N THR A 66 -10.82 25.65 13.18
CA THR A 66 -9.82 24.60 12.92
C THR A 66 -9.89 24.16 11.48
N ALA A 67 -11.07 23.88 10.94
CA ALA A 67 -11.25 23.46 9.54
C ALA A 67 -10.75 24.55 8.58
N CYS A 68 -11.13 25.82 8.79
CA CYS A 68 -10.61 26.92 7.97
C CYS A 68 -9.08 27.05 8.07
N SER A 69 -8.53 26.96 9.28
CA SER A 69 -7.08 27.00 9.47
C SER A 69 -6.40 25.86 8.75
N THR A 70 -6.93 24.62 8.89
CA THR A 70 -6.39 23.44 8.21
C THR A 70 -6.43 23.60 6.70
N VAL A 71 -7.56 24.05 6.14
CA VAL A 71 -7.70 24.29 4.69
C VAL A 71 -6.68 25.31 4.19
N ILE A 72 -6.48 26.40 4.95
CA ILE A 72 -5.53 27.45 4.57
C ILE A 72 -4.07 26.95 4.67
N THR A 73 -3.74 26.29 5.78
CA THR A 73 -2.35 25.86 6.05
C THR A 73 -1.94 24.62 5.28
N SER A 74 -2.86 23.73 4.93
CA SER A 74 -2.58 22.51 4.14
C SER A 74 -2.44 22.78 2.64
N GLY A 75 -2.79 23.99 2.18
CA GLY A 75 -2.85 24.28 0.75
C GLY A 75 -4.00 23.57 0.02
N ALA A 76 -5.00 23.03 0.74
CA ALA A 76 -6.12 22.28 0.16
C ALA A 76 -7.00 23.09 -0.81
N LEU A 77 -6.86 24.43 -0.83
CA LEU A 77 -7.49 25.30 -1.83
C LEU A 77 -6.77 25.29 -3.17
N HIS A 78 -5.54 24.79 -3.21
CA HIS A 78 -4.80 24.59 -4.44
C HIS A 78 -4.93 23.11 -4.79
N SER A 79 -5.38 22.80 -5.99
CA SER A 79 -5.43 21.41 -6.45
C SER A 79 -4.01 20.83 -6.40
N LYS A 80 -3.76 19.94 -5.44
CA LYS A 80 -2.51 19.19 -5.45
C LYS A 80 -2.59 18.22 -6.61
N LEU A 81 -1.59 18.27 -7.46
CA LEU A 81 -1.38 17.24 -8.45
C LEU A 81 -0.88 16.00 -7.70
N HIS A 82 -1.38 14.85 -8.09
CA HIS A 82 -0.93 13.56 -7.59
C HIS A 82 -0.25 12.81 -8.72
N LEU A 83 0.74 12.02 -8.38
CA LEU A 83 1.33 11.11 -9.32
C LEU A 83 0.30 10.04 -9.69
N HIS A 84 0.20 9.81 -10.98
CA HIS A 84 -0.57 8.73 -11.57
C HIS A 84 0.42 7.82 -12.29
N VAL A 85 0.48 6.59 -11.88
CA VAL A 85 1.21 5.52 -12.56
C VAL A 85 0.22 4.80 -13.45
N SER A 86 0.46 4.81 -14.75
CA SER A 86 -0.40 4.14 -15.73
C SER A 86 -0.06 2.66 -15.83
N VAL A 87 -1.07 1.80 -16.07
CA VAL A 87 -0.86 0.39 -16.46
C VAL A 87 -0.50 0.22 -17.92
N GLU A 88 -0.45 1.31 -18.71
CA GLU A 88 -0.06 1.22 -20.10
C GLU A 88 1.29 0.53 -20.24
N GLU A 89 1.40 -0.33 -21.25
CA GLU A 89 2.61 -1.07 -21.61
C GLU A 89 3.16 -2.00 -20.49
N GLU A 90 2.37 -2.32 -19.45
CA GLU A 90 2.84 -3.16 -18.32
C GLU A 90 3.40 -4.50 -18.78
N PHE A 91 2.78 -5.11 -19.79
CA PHE A 91 3.17 -6.41 -20.36
C PHE A 91 3.78 -6.30 -21.76
N GLU A 92 4.15 -5.11 -22.19
CA GLU A 92 4.87 -4.92 -23.45
C GLU A 92 6.38 -5.02 -23.23
N MET A 93 7.05 -5.83 -24.05
CA MET A 93 8.48 -6.08 -23.98
C MET A 93 9.14 -5.71 -25.31
N SER A 94 10.41 -5.31 -25.25
CA SER A 94 11.20 -5.07 -26.45
C SER A 94 11.70 -6.38 -27.07
N ALA A 95 11.79 -6.39 -28.39
CA ALA A 95 12.48 -7.45 -29.12
C ALA A 95 14.02 -7.40 -28.96
N ASP A 96 14.58 -6.27 -28.50
CA ASP A 96 16.03 -6.10 -28.35
C ASP A 96 16.51 -6.45 -26.93
N ASN A 97 16.29 -5.57 -25.97
CA ASN A 97 16.77 -5.77 -24.59
C ASN A 97 15.72 -5.33 -23.56
N ASN A 98 15.54 -6.17 -22.57
CA ASN A 98 14.67 -5.88 -21.44
C ASN A 98 15.44 -6.04 -20.12
N PHE A 99 15.18 -5.15 -19.19
CA PHE A 99 15.61 -5.28 -17.81
C PHE A 99 14.40 -5.11 -16.90
N VAL A 100 14.04 -6.16 -16.18
CA VAL A 100 12.87 -6.20 -15.33
C VAL A 100 13.26 -6.48 -13.89
N ILE A 101 12.76 -5.68 -12.96
CA ILE A 101 12.82 -5.95 -11.52
C ILE A 101 11.39 -6.18 -11.06
N LEU A 102 11.09 -7.43 -10.68
CA LEU A 102 9.81 -7.81 -10.09
C LEU A 102 9.99 -7.92 -8.58
N VAL A 103 9.37 -7.01 -7.85
CA VAL A 103 9.39 -6.97 -6.40
C VAL A 103 8.10 -7.56 -5.85
N LEU A 104 8.25 -8.55 -4.97
CA LEU A 104 7.16 -9.21 -4.27
C LEU A 104 7.23 -8.79 -2.80
N ASP A 105 6.36 -7.86 -2.40
CA ASP A 105 6.38 -7.27 -1.06
C ASP A 105 6.34 -8.34 0.04
N THR A 106 7.16 -8.15 1.06
CA THR A 106 7.22 -9.00 2.26
C THR A 106 7.60 -10.48 1.99
N ALA A 107 8.16 -10.82 0.82
CA ALA A 107 8.56 -12.19 0.51
C ALA A 107 9.84 -12.57 1.27
N ASP A 108 9.69 -13.38 2.32
CA ASP A 108 10.80 -13.80 3.20
C ASP A 108 11.59 -14.97 2.59
N SER A 109 12.91 -14.85 2.54
CA SER A 109 13.80 -15.87 1.98
C SER A 109 13.75 -17.22 2.72
N ARG A 110 13.47 -17.21 4.03
CA ARG A 110 13.36 -18.45 4.82
C ARG A 110 12.11 -19.25 4.41
N GLU A 111 10.98 -18.55 4.23
CA GLU A 111 9.75 -19.20 3.77
C GLU A 111 9.89 -19.64 2.31
N PHE A 112 10.54 -18.84 1.45
CA PHE A 112 10.83 -19.22 0.08
C PHE A 112 11.70 -20.48 0.01
N THR A 113 12.78 -20.56 0.81
CA THR A 113 13.63 -21.75 0.88
C THR A 113 12.85 -22.98 1.33
N SER A 114 12.01 -22.85 2.38
CA SER A 114 11.15 -23.93 2.86
C SER A 114 10.20 -24.44 1.78
N LEU A 115 9.58 -23.52 1.04
CA LEU A 115 8.69 -23.86 -0.07
C LEU A 115 9.44 -24.56 -1.23
N LEU A 116 10.66 -24.13 -1.56
CA LEU A 116 11.49 -24.82 -2.55
C LEU A 116 11.91 -26.22 -2.12
N GLU A 117 12.04 -26.49 -0.82
CA GLU A 117 12.36 -27.83 -0.30
C GLU A 117 11.14 -28.75 -0.32
N GLU A 118 9.98 -28.26 0.03
CA GLU A 118 8.74 -29.03 0.11
C GLU A 118 8.08 -29.25 -1.27
N HIS A 119 8.30 -28.31 -2.22
CA HIS A 119 7.69 -28.25 -3.53
C HIS A 119 8.76 -28.23 -4.64
N PRO A 120 9.26 -29.42 -5.07
CA PRO A 120 10.30 -29.50 -6.13
C PRO A 120 9.89 -28.81 -7.43
N GLU A 121 8.60 -28.75 -7.74
CA GLU A 121 8.05 -28.06 -8.92
C GLU A 121 8.41 -26.56 -8.93
N TYR A 122 8.53 -25.90 -7.79
CA TYR A 122 8.96 -24.49 -7.73
C TYR A 122 10.43 -24.33 -8.14
N ARG A 123 11.27 -25.32 -7.88
CA ARG A 123 12.67 -25.30 -8.36
C ARG A 123 12.77 -25.38 -9.87
N GLU A 124 11.85 -26.09 -10.52
CA GLU A 124 11.82 -26.17 -11.99
C GLU A 124 11.47 -24.80 -12.62
N ILE A 125 10.57 -24.04 -11.99
CA ILE A 125 10.19 -22.71 -12.44
C ILE A 125 11.40 -21.75 -12.47
N PHE A 126 12.23 -21.81 -11.42
CA PHE A 126 13.40 -20.95 -11.26
C PHE A 126 14.70 -21.64 -11.68
N GLY A 127 14.64 -22.70 -12.49
CA GLY A 127 15.81 -23.49 -12.88
C GLY A 127 16.90 -22.72 -13.60
N ASP A 128 16.53 -21.65 -14.30
CA ASP A 128 17.44 -20.76 -15.02
C ASP A 128 17.95 -19.58 -14.16
N PHE A 129 17.48 -19.49 -12.90
CA PHE A 129 17.83 -18.37 -12.01
C PHE A 129 19.01 -18.72 -11.09
N THR A 130 19.77 -17.69 -10.73
CA THR A 130 20.71 -17.77 -9.63
C THR A 130 20.01 -17.34 -8.34
N TYR A 131 19.87 -18.25 -7.37
CA TYR A 131 19.28 -17.96 -6.08
C TYR A 131 20.33 -17.46 -5.07
N PHE A 132 20.10 -16.28 -4.52
CA PHE A 132 20.93 -15.67 -3.49
C PHE A 132 20.34 -15.94 -2.10
N GLU A 133 20.58 -17.10 -1.56
CA GLU A 133 19.99 -17.59 -0.31
C GLU A 133 20.29 -16.71 0.91
N ASN A 134 21.50 -16.13 0.98
CA ASN A 134 21.92 -15.31 2.13
C ASN A 134 21.69 -13.80 1.92
N THR A 135 20.59 -13.44 1.29
CA THR A 135 20.23 -12.04 1.09
C THR A 135 19.52 -11.48 2.32
N THR A 136 19.91 -10.29 2.73
CA THR A 136 19.29 -9.55 3.85
C THR A 136 18.73 -8.24 3.34
N GLY A 137 17.48 -7.94 3.69
CA GLY A 137 16.86 -6.65 3.39
C GLY A 137 17.59 -5.50 4.09
N ALA A 138 17.77 -4.38 3.40
CA ALA A 138 18.37 -3.17 3.98
C ALA A 138 17.45 -2.52 5.01
N TYR A 139 16.15 -2.60 4.80
CA TYR A 139 15.11 -2.04 5.65
C TYR A 139 14.02 -3.07 5.90
N THR A 140 13.20 -2.80 6.91
CA THR A 140 12.05 -3.64 7.30
C THR A 140 10.70 -3.02 6.92
N SER A 141 10.69 -2.07 6.02
CA SER A 141 9.51 -1.34 5.58
C SER A 141 9.68 -0.89 4.14
N THR A 142 8.68 -1.12 3.34
CA THR A 142 8.55 -0.73 1.93
C THR A 142 8.92 0.73 1.69
N LEU A 143 8.44 1.62 2.57
CA LEU A 143 8.68 3.06 2.48
C LEU A 143 10.16 3.44 2.37
N ASN A 144 11.03 2.68 3.01
CA ASN A 144 12.48 2.90 2.99
C ASN A 144 13.20 1.94 2.03
N ALA A 145 12.66 0.73 1.87
CA ALA A 145 13.28 -0.31 1.06
C ALA A 145 13.24 0.03 -0.43
N ILE A 146 12.10 0.43 -0.96
CA ILE A 146 11.96 0.76 -2.39
C ILE A 146 12.90 1.90 -2.81
N PRO A 147 12.94 3.07 -2.13
CA PRO A 147 13.89 4.11 -2.49
C PRO A 147 15.35 3.66 -2.42
N PHE A 148 15.69 2.79 -1.46
CA PHE A 148 17.03 2.22 -1.38
C PHE A 148 17.34 1.28 -2.55
N ILE A 149 16.42 0.40 -2.94
CA ILE A 149 16.56 -0.52 -4.09
C ILE A 149 16.81 0.29 -5.37
N LEU A 150 16.08 1.39 -5.55
CA LEU A 150 16.16 2.23 -6.74
C LEU A 150 17.43 3.10 -6.78
N SER A 151 18.01 3.46 -5.64
CA SER A 151 19.13 4.41 -5.59
C SER A 151 20.46 3.82 -5.09
N GLY A 152 20.38 2.80 -4.22
CA GLY A 152 21.53 2.33 -3.44
C GLY A 152 21.93 3.29 -2.30
N GLU A 153 21.16 4.34 -2.04
CA GLU A 153 21.46 5.36 -1.02
C GLU A 153 20.67 5.11 0.26
N TRP A 154 21.38 5.09 1.41
CA TRP A 154 20.75 5.04 2.72
C TRP A 154 20.10 6.37 3.08
N TYR A 155 18.95 6.33 3.74
CA TYR A 155 18.43 7.50 4.44
C TYR A 155 19.11 7.58 5.82
N GLU A 156 20.08 8.49 5.95
CA GLU A 156 20.89 8.65 7.15
C GLU A 156 20.23 9.50 8.26
N ASN A 157 18.93 9.82 8.12
CA ASN A 157 18.21 10.77 8.98
C ASN A 157 18.79 12.19 8.98
N GLU A 158 19.53 12.54 7.94
CA GLU A 158 19.99 13.89 7.69
C GLU A 158 19.04 14.62 6.75
N GLY A 159 18.41 15.70 7.24
CA GLY A 159 17.42 16.45 6.49
C GLY A 159 16.01 15.84 6.49
N SER A 160 15.19 16.27 5.56
CA SER A 160 13.82 15.79 5.39
C SER A 160 13.78 14.46 4.65
N PHE A 161 12.97 13.52 5.14
CA PHE A 161 12.71 12.28 4.40
C PHE A 161 12.07 12.54 3.04
N GLN A 162 11.25 13.59 2.93
CA GLN A 162 10.68 14.00 1.65
C GLN A 162 11.76 14.44 0.64
N ASP A 163 12.76 15.21 1.09
CA ASP A 163 13.87 15.63 0.21
C ASP A 163 14.69 14.43 -0.26
N TYR A 164 14.83 13.40 0.59
CA TYR A 164 15.47 12.14 0.21
C TYR A 164 14.65 11.42 -0.87
N LEU A 165 13.34 11.26 -0.69
CA LEU A 165 12.47 10.65 -1.69
C LEU A 165 12.51 11.40 -3.03
N ASP A 166 12.33 12.71 -2.99
CA ASP A 166 12.35 13.54 -4.20
C ASP A 166 13.68 13.42 -4.94
N ARG A 167 14.80 13.36 -4.20
CA ARG A 167 16.14 13.15 -4.79
C ARG A 167 16.28 11.76 -5.42
N VAL A 168 15.82 10.70 -4.75
CA VAL A 168 15.89 9.33 -5.29
C VAL A 168 15.16 9.22 -6.62
N TYR A 169 13.91 9.63 -6.67
CA TYR A 169 13.12 9.52 -7.90
C TYR A 169 13.59 10.48 -9.02
N ARG A 170 14.25 11.58 -8.68
CA ARG A 170 14.78 12.54 -9.63
C ARG A 170 16.19 12.20 -10.12
N GLU A 171 17.09 11.77 -9.24
CA GLU A 171 18.53 11.82 -9.48
C GLU A 171 19.26 10.49 -9.29
N ALA A 172 18.58 9.38 -8.95
CA ALA A 172 19.27 8.12 -8.73
C ALA A 172 20.21 7.76 -9.91
N PRO A 173 21.38 7.21 -9.62
CA PRO A 173 22.33 6.79 -10.66
C PRO A 173 21.73 5.82 -11.68
N LEU A 174 20.78 4.98 -11.24
CA LEU A 174 20.07 4.04 -12.10
C LEU A 174 19.37 4.75 -13.26
N TRP A 175 18.62 5.83 -12.98
CA TRP A 175 17.91 6.57 -14.03
C TRP A 175 18.85 7.18 -15.06
N LYS A 176 19.98 7.73 -14.61
CA LYS A 176 21.00 8.32 -15.47
C LYS A 176 21.64 7.27 -16.38
N GLU A 177 21.93 6.10 -15.85
CA GLU A 177 22.51 5.00 -16.61
C GLU A 177 21.53 4.45 -17.65
N LEU A 178 20.28 4.19 -17.25
CA LEU A 178 19.23 3.71 -18.16
C LEU A 178 18.99 4.71 -19.30
N LYS A 179 18.85 5.99 -18.99
CA LYS A 179 18.67 7.04 -20.01
C LYS A 179 19.88 7.15 -20.95
N SER A 180 21.10 7.02 -20.42
CA SER A 180 22.32 7.07 -21.25
C SER A 180 22.38 5.95 -22.28
N ARG A 181 21.67 4.85 -22.03
CA ARG A 181 21.54 3.68 -22.91
C ARG A 181 20.23 3.65 -23.68
N ASN A 182 19.46 4.75 -23.67
CA ASN A 182 18.17 4.89 -24.35
C ASN A 182 17.13 3.83 -23.92
N TYR A 183 17.07 3.52 -22.62
CA TYR A 183 15.97 2.74 -22.09
C TYR A 183 14.69 3.60 -21.96
N GLN A 184 13.57 3.04 -22.39
CA GLN A 184 12.26 3.45 -21.89
C GLN A 184 12.15 2.96 -20.45
N ILE A 185 11.67 3.81 -19.53
CA ILE A 185 11.69 3.53 -18.10
C ILE A 185 10.27 3.54 -17.57
N ASP A 186 9.72 2.37 -17.29
CA ASP A 186 8.40 2.20 -16.75
C ASP A 186 8.48 1.79 -15.27
N LEU A 187 7.79 2.56 -14.42
CA LEU A 187 7.76 2.37 -12.98
C LEU A 187 6.34 1.99 -12.56
N TYR A 188 6.11 0.74 -12.22
CA TYR A 188 4.83 0.23 -11.71
C TYR A 188 4.91 0.10 -10.18
N GLU A 189 4.66 1.23 -9.52
CA GLU A 189 4.69 1.42 -8.06
C GLU A 189 3.55 2.35 -7.68
N ASP A 190 2.65 1.94 -6.80
CA ASP A 190 1.45 2.72 -6.44
C ASP A 190 1.62 3.62 -5.20
N ASP A 191 2.71 3.45 -4.41
CA ASP A 191 3.02 4.27 -3.24
C ASP A 191 4.22 5.23 -3.45
N ILE A 192 4.32 5.84 -4.64
CA ILE A 192 5.32 6.87 -4.89
C ILE A 192 4.98 8.12 -4.07
N ARG A 193 5.74 8.38 -3.02
CA ARG A 193 5.54 9.53 -2.13
C ARG A 193 6.39 10.76 -2.47
N ALA A 194 7.14 10.72 -3.55
CA ALA A 194 7.85 11.89 -4.03
C ALA A 194 6.87 12.99 -4.45
N GLN A 195 7.26 14.25 -4.24
CA GLN A 195 6.43 15.43 -4.49
C GLN A 195 7.02 16.39 -5.52
N ASP A 196 8.26 16.19 -5.92
CA ASP A 196 8.92 17.01 -6.94
C ASP A 196 8.31 16.72 -8.32
N ALA A 197 7.79 17.76 -8.97
CA ALA A 197 7.13 17.63 -10.26
C ALA A 197 8.05 17.11 -11.37
N SER A 198 9.35 17.33 -11.26
CA SER A 198 10.32 16.91 -12.28
C SER A 198 10.62 15.42 -12.31
N ILE A 199 10.11 14.64 -11.35
CA ILE A 199 10.32 13.19 -11.34
C ILE A 199 9.67 12.50 -12.55
N VAL A 200 8.56 13.04 -13.07
CA VAL A 200 7.90 12.49 -14.26
C VAL A 200 8.78 12.52 -15.50
N ASP A 201 9.79 13.38 -15.54
CA ASP A 201 10.74 13.41 -16.65
C ASP A 201 11.63 12.16 -16.73
N ASN A 202 11.61 11.32 -15.70
CA ASN A 202 12.39 10.07 -15.64
C ASN A 202 11.61 8.84 -16.10
N PHE A 203 10.29 8.89 -16.11
CA PHE A 203 9.44 7.71 -16.32
C PHE A 203 8.45 7.94 -17.43
N ASP A 204 8.26 6.93 -18.27
CA ASP A 204 7.40 7.03 -19.45
C ASP A 204 5.93 6.77 -19.13
N ASN A 205 5.63 6.06 -18.01
CA ASN A 205 4.27 5.75 -17.57
C ASN A 205 3.77 6.53 -16.34
N VAL A 206 4.51 7.58 -15.90
CA VAL A 206 4.17 8.36 -14.70
C VAL A 206 3.79 9.79 -15.07
N TYR A 207 2.62 10.24 -14.59
CA TYR A 207 2.05 11.54 -14.92
C TYR A 207 1.55 12.25 -13.68
N PHE A 208 1.40 13.58 -13.76
CA PHE A 208 0.66 14.33 -12.75
C PHE A 208 -0.81 14.46 -13.14
N THR A 209 -1.71 14.14 -12.21
CA THR A 209 -3.14 14.25 -12.41
C THR A 209 -3.85 14.84 -11.20
N LYS A 210 -5.08 15.29 -11.40
CA LYS A 210 -5.98 15.69 -10.33
C LYS A 210 -6.76 14.46 -9.87
N VAL A 211 -6.67 14.18 -8.57
CA VAL A 211 -7.49 13.13 -7.95
C VAL A 211 -8.80 13.74 -7.46
N THR A 212 -9.90 13.13 -7.85
CA THR A 212 -11.23 13.47 -7.36
C THR A 212 -11.87 12.27 -6.67
N PRO A 213 -12.66 12.47 -5.61
CA PRO A 213 -13.41 11.35 -5.05
C PRO A 213 -14.50 10.87 -6.02
N VAL A 214 -14.59 9.57 -6.27
CA VAL A 214 -15.69 8.93 -7.02
C VAL A 214 -17.04 9.27 -6.39
N SER A 215 -17.09 9.31 -5.05
CA SER A 215 -18.29 9.64 -4.29
C SER A 215 -17.96 10.32 -2.97
N TYR A 216 -18.36 11.59 -2.83
CA TYR A 216 -18.26 12.32 -1.57
C TYR A 216 -19.08 11.68 -0.44
N LEU A 217 -20.20 11.02 -0.76
CA LEU A 217 -21.03 10.34 0.23
C LEU A 217 -20.31 9.11 0.79
N GLU A 218 -19.67 8.32 -0.04
CA GLU A 218 -18.90 7.15 0.40
C GLU A 218 -17.66 7.60 1.18
N LEU A 219 -16.97 8.64 0.73
CA LEU A 219 -15.86 9.24 1.49
C LEU A 219 -16.32 9.66 2.90
N ALA A 220 -17.45 10.39 3.01
CA ALA A 220 -18.00 10.79 4.30
C ALA A 220 -18.38 9.59 5.18
N LYS A 221 -18.88 8.50 4.61
CA LYS A 221 -19.16 7.26 5.37
C LYS A 221 -17.89 6.64 5.94
N GLN A 222 -16.80 6.57 5.18
CA GLN A 222 -15.52 6.04 5.66
C GLN A 222 -14.95 6.93 6.77
N GLU A 223 -15.00 8.25 6.60
CA GLU A 223 -14.62 9.21 7.64
C GLU A 223 -15.44 9.03 8.93
N LEU A 224 -16.76 8.82 8.82
CA LEU A 224 -17.61 8.53 9.98
C LEU A 224 -17.25 7.21 10.66
N LYS A 225 -16.88 6.17 9.89
CA LYS A 225 -16.36 4.92 10.48
C LYS A 225 -15.07 5.17 11.25
N LEU A 226 -14.15 5.97 10.70
CA LEU A 226 -12.90 6.33 11.40
C LEU A 226 -13.17 7.05 12.73
N VAL A 227 -14.10 7.98 12.74
CA VAL A 227 -14.57 8.64 13.97
C VAL A 227 -15.16 7.61 14.95
N GLY A 228 -16.00 6.71 14.46
CA GLY A 228 -16.56 5.61 15.26
C GLY A 228 -15.49 4.70 15.83
N PHE A 229 -14.50 4.29 15.04
CA PHE A 229 -13.37 3.48 15.49
C PHE A 229 -12.58 4.17 16.60
N ARG A 230 -12.40 5.48 16.53
CA ARG A 230 -11.66 6.24 17.52
C ARG A 230 -12.44 6.45 18.81
N TYR A 231 -13.72 6.79 18.74
CA TYR A 231 -14.49 7.30 19.86
C TYR A 231 -15.62 6.39 20.38
N ALA A 232 -16.10 5.43 19.60
CA ALA A 232 -17.16 4.52 20.06
C ALA A 232 -16.71 3.63 21.23
N PRO A 233 -17.66 3.10 22.04
CA PRO A 233 -17.36 2.03 22.97
C PRO A 233 -16.66 0.86 22.31
N TYR A 234 -15.78 0.17 23.05
CA TYR A 234 -14.93 -0.90 22.54
C TYR A 234 -15.68 -1.93 21.68
N ASP A 235 -16.80 -2.45 22.17
CA ASP A 235 -17.57 -3.49 21.48
C ASP A 235 -18.17 -3.04 20.15
N LEU A 236 -18.30 -1.72 19.92
CA LEU A 236 -18.79 -1.14 18.68
C LEU A 236 -17.67 -0.82 17.69
N LYS A 237 -16.42 -0.73 18.15
CA LYS A 237 -15.29 -0.37 17.29
C LYS A 237 -15.08 -1.35 16.13
N ARG A 238 -15.39 -2.65 16.33
CA ARG A 238 -15.27 -3.69 15.29
C ARG A 238 -16.14 -3.42 14.05
N TYR A 239 -17.24 -2.69 14.21
CA TYR A 239 -18.11 -2.31 13.10
C TYR A 239 -17.66 -1.03 12.38
N CYS A 240 -16.64 -0.39 12.92
CA CYS A 240 -16.09 0.86 12.45
C CYS A 240 -14.64 0.68 11.88
N VAL A 241 -14.19 -0.55 11.70
CA VAL A 241 -12.90 -0.83 11.07
C VAL A 241 -12.96 -0.37 9.62
N ILE A 242 -11.93 0.32 9.20
CA ILE A 242 -11.71 0.72 7.80
C ILE A 242 -10.43 0.08 7.30
N LYS A 243 -10.34 -0.10 6.00
CA LYS A 243 -9.13 -0.57 5.32
C LYS A 243 -8.67 0.49 4.34
N GLU A 244 -7.39 0.58 4.13
CA GLU A 244 -6.79 1.54 3.19
C GLU A 244 -7.36 1.37 1.78
N VAL A 245 -7.55 0.14 1.34
CA VAL A 245 -8.14 -0.18 0.03
C VAL A 245 -9.47 0.54 -0.22
N TYR A 246 -10.29 0.77 0.81
CA TYR A 246 -11.55 1.51 0.64
C TYR A 246 -11.37 2.98 0.27
N PHE A 247 -10.23 3.57 0.65
CA PHE A 247 -9.90 4.94 0.22
C PHE A 247 -9.31 4.96 -1.18
N ASN A 248 -8.56 3.92 -1.56
CA ASN A 248 -8.03 3.80 -2.91
C ASN A 248 -9.15 3.62 -3.94
N GLU A 249 -10.15 2.78 -3.64
CA GLU A 249 -11.35 2.61 -4.46
C GLU A 249 -12.20 3.89 -4.62
N LEU A 250 -12.02 4.87 -3.72
CA LEU A 250 -12.74 6.15 -3.78
C LEU A 250 -11.98 7.24 -4.56
N ARG A 251 -10.80 6.94 -5.06
CA ARG A 251 -10.02 7.86 -5.86
C ARG A 251 -10.16 7.53 -7.34
N GLU A 252 -10.59 8.50 -8.11
CA GLU A 252 -10.44 8.49 -9.57
C GLU A 252 -9.26 9.39 -9.92
N SER A 253 -8.29 8.85 -10.64
CA SER A 253 -7.22 9.62 -11.19
C SER A 253 -7.02 9.24 -12.65
N HIS A 254 -7.26 10.21 -13.53
CA HIS A 254 -7.00 10.07 -14.95
C HIS A 254 -6.10 11.21 -15.39
N PRO A 255 -4.99 10.94 -16.09
CA PRO A 255 -4.22 11.99 -16.74
C PRO A 255 -5.12 12.81 -17.65
N GLU A 256 -4.91 14.14 -17.72
CA GLU A 256 -5.68 14.96 -18.66
C GLU A 256 -5.46 14.44 -20.09
N GLY A 257 -6.53 13.92 -20.70
CA GLY A 257 -6.51 13.40 -22.09
C GLY A 257 -6.16 11.91 -22.24
N SER A 258 -6.04 11.16 -21.15
CA SER A 258 -5.86 9.70 -21.17
C SER A 258 -6.96 9.00 -20.37
N ASP A 259 -7.49 7.90 -20.92
CA ASP A 259 -8.40 6.99 -20.24
C ASP A 259 -7.61 5.86 -19.51
N SER A 260 -6.30 6.03 -19.35
CA SER A 260 -5.44 5.02 -18.77
C SER A 260 -5.81 4.69 -17.32
N LYS A 261 -5.99 3.41 -17.05
CA LYS A 261 -6.22 2.88 -15.70
C LYS A 261 -4.96 3.11 -14.85
N ALA A 262 -5.15 3.48 -13.59
CA ALA A 262 -4.05 3.56 -12.64
C ALA A 262 -3.52 2.16 -12.31
N PHE A 263 -2.19 2.05 -12.23
CA PHE A 263 -1.54 0.87 -11.67
C PHE A 263 -1.89 0.73 -10.18
N THR A 264 -2.07 -0.50 -9.76
CA THR A 264 -2.19 -0.90 -8.36
C THR A 264 -1.33 -2.12 -8.13
N ALA A 265 -0.64 -2.17 -7.01
CA ALA A 265 0.19 -3.32 -6.63
C ALA A 265 -0.62 -4.60 -6.32
N ASP A 266 -1.89 -4.65 -6.73
CA ASP A 266 -2.84 -5.74 -6.43
C ASP A 266 -2.48 -7.02 -7.20
N ASN A 267 -2.23 -8.09 -6.46
CA ASN A 267 -1.86 -9.39 -6.99
C ASN A 267 -2.92 -9.97 -7.95
N THR A 268 -4.21 -9.75 -7.66
CA THR A 268 -5.30 -10.27 -8.49
C THR A 268 -5.40 -9.50 -9.79
N ALA A 269 -5.30 -8.17 -9.74
CA ALA A 269 -5.31 -7.32 -10.93
C ALA A 269 -4.16 -7.70 -11.86
N PHE A 270 -2.93 -7.82 -11.34
CA PHE A 270 -1.78 -8.24 -12.12
C PHE A 270 -2.00 -9.62 -12.79
N LYS A 271 -2.49 -10.61 -12.02
CA LYS A 271 -2.77 -11.95 -12.53
C LYS A 271 -3.80 -11.94 -13.65
N GLU A 272 -4.91 -11.23 -13.43
CA GLU A 272 -6.02 -11.16 -14.39
C GLU A 272 -5.63 -10.40 -15.65
N ASP A 273 -4.94 -9.27 -15.51
CA ASP A 273 -4.47 -8.46 -16.64
C ASP A 273 -3.41 -9.23 -17.45
N LEU A 274 -2.46 -9.92 -16.79
CA LEU A 274 -1.48 -10.78 -17.46
C LEU A 274 -2.16 -11.94 -18.22
N ALA A 275 -3.15 -12.59 -17.61
CA ALA A 275 -3.88 -13.67 -18.25
C ALA A 275 -4.72 -13.20 -19.45
N ALA A 276 -5.24 -11.99 -19.40
CA ALA A 276 -6.05 -11.42 -20.46
C ALA A 276 -5.23 -10.91 -21.66
N GLN A 277 -4.08 -10.30 -21.39
CA GLN A 277 -3.26 -9.63 -22.40
C GLN A 277 -2.09 -10.49 -22.88
N GLY A 278 -1.53 -11.33 -21.99
CA GLY A 278 -0.24 -11.98 -22.22
C GLY A 278 0.91 -10.96 -22.24
N VAL A 279 2.11 -11.43 -22.49
CA VAL A 279 3.25 -10.57 -22.80
C VAL A 279 3.32 -10.36 -24.30
N VAL A 280 3.42 -9.12 -24.75
CA VAL A 280 3.52 -8.74 -26.16
C VAL A 280 4.91 -8.18 -26.41
N MET A 281 5.58 -8.61 -27.49
CA MET A 281 6.81 -7.99 -27.94
C MET A 281 6.49 -6.80 -28.85
N ASP A 282 6.98 -5.61 -28.47
CA ASP A 282 7.01 -4.43 -29.30
C ASP A 282 8.29 -4.40 -30.18
N GLU A 283 8.32 -3.46 -31.13
CA GLU A 283 9.23 -3.59 -32.28
C GLU A 283 10.71 -3.44 -31.93
N THR A 284 11.15 -2.42 -31.21
CA THR A 284 12.61 -2.19 -31.00
C THR A 284 12.88 -1.27 -29.82
N GLY A 285 14.06 -1.39 -29.24
CA GLY A 285 14.55 -0.49 -28.19
C GLY A 285 14.98 -1.21 -26.94
N ASN A 286 15.30 -0.47 -25.93
CA ASN A 286 15.64 -1.02 -24.61
C ASN A 286 14.50 -0.65 -23.64
N ARG A 287 13.96 -1.62 -22.90
CA ARG A 287 12.92 -1.38 -21.89
C ARG A 287 13.41 -1.75 -20.50
N PHE A 288 13.14 -0.87 -19.55
CA PHE A 288 13.28 -1.14 -18.13
C PHE A 288 11.92 -1.10 -17.45
N LYS A 289 11.62 -2.12 -16.67
CA LYS A 289 10.40 -2.18 -15.87
C LYS A 289 10.73 -2.47 -14.42
N PHE A 290 10.24 -1.64 -13.54
CA PHE A 290 10.20 -1.91 -12.11
C PHE A 290 8.74 -2.19 -11.75
N ILE A 291 8.44 -3.40 -11.31
CA ILE A 291 7.07 -3.85 -11.00
C ILE A 291 7.05 -4.25 -9.54
N HIS A 292 6.30 -3.51 -8.73
CA HIS A 292 6.12 -3.81 -7.31
C HIS A 292 4.70 -4.32 -7.07
N LEU A 293 4.58 -5.54 -6.56
CA LEU A 293 3.31 -6.19 -6.25
C LEU A 293 3.17 -6.38 -4.73
N ASN A 294 1.94 -6.40 -4.24
CA ASN A 294 1.63 -6.68 -2.83
C ASN A 294 2.22 -8.03 -2.35
N GLY A 295 2.50 -8.95 -3.26
CA GLY A 295 3.22 -10.16 -2.94
C GLY A 295 2.60 -10.92 -1.77
N ALA A 296 3.39 -11.09 -0.70
CA ALA A 296 2.98 -11.75 0.53
C ALA A 296 2.60 -10.78 1.67
N HIS A 297 2.45 -9.48 1.37
CA HIS A 297 2.05 -8.47 2.35
C HIS A 297 0.63 -8.73 2.90
N ALA A 298 0.44 -8.42 4.16
CA ALA A 298 -0.89 -8.47 4.79
C ALA A 298 -1.85 -7.42 4.18
N PRO A 299 -3.16 -7.68 4.11
CA PRO A 299 -3.89 -8.84 4.67
C PRO A 299 -3.72 -10.11 3.84
N PHE A 300 -3.55 -11.24 4.52
CA PHE A 300 -3.42 -12.54 3.86
C PHE A 300 -4.78 -13.01 3.35
N ILE A 301 -5.07 -12.70 2.11
CA ILE A 301 -6.39 -12.91 1.49
C ILE A 301 -6.36 -13.91 0.33
N TYR A 302 -5.20 -14.45 0.01
CA TYR A 302 -4.99 -15.30 -1.16
C TYR A 302 -4.85 -16.76 -0.81
N ASP A 303 -5.30 -17.65 -1.70
CA ASP A 303 -4.83 -19.03 -1.76
C ASP A 303 -3.51 -19.12 -2.54
N LYS A 304 -2.93 -20.31 -2.62
CA LYS A 304 -1.66 -20.58 -3.31
C LYS A 304 -1.68 -20.24 -4.82
N ASP A 305 -2.85 -20.18 -5.43
CA ASP A 305 -3.03 -19.88 -6.85
C ASP A 305 -3.36 -18.39 -7.08
N ALA A 306 -3.11 -17.54 -6.06
CA ALA A 306 -3.39 -16.11 -6.04
C ALA A 306 -4.88 -15.76 -6.31
N ASN A 307 -5.82 -16.60 -5.85
CA ASN A 307 -7.23 -16.26 -5.84
C ASN A 307 -7.63 -15.68 -4.49
N VAL A 308 -8.51 -14.69 -4.49
CA VAL A 308 -9.00 -14.08 -3.25
C VAL A 308 -9.95 -15.03 -2.52
N ILE A 309 -9.58 -15.41 -1.30
CA ILE A 309 -10.39 -16.28 -0.41
C ILE A 309 -10.93 -15.55 0.82
N GLY A 310 -10.39 -14.37 1.13
CA GLY A 310 -10.83 -13.51 2.23
C GLY A 310 -9.89 -13.52 3.44
N VAL A 311 -9.96 -12.45 4.22
CA VAL A 311 -9.00 -12.08 5.28
C VAL A 311 -8.87 -13.13 6.40
N GLU A 312 -9.90 -13.95 6.66
CA GLU A 312 -9.88 -14.95 7.74
C GLU A 312 -9.51 -16.36 7.25
N GLN A 313 -9.27 -16.51 5.95
CA GLN A 313 -9.05 -17.83 5.32
C GLN A 313 -7.64 -17.98 4.78
N GLY A 314 -6.94 -16.86 4.53
CA GLY A 314 -5.57 -16.85 4.05
C GLY A 314 -4.55 -16.91 5.18
N SER A 315 -3.34 -17.30 4.84
CA SER A 315 -2.16 -17.28 5.70
C SER A 315 -0.98 -16.63 4.99
N TYR A 316 0.05 -16.23 5.74
CA TYR A 316 1.28 -15.73 5.16
C TYR A 316 1.90 -16.73 4.17
N ARG A 317 1.95 -18.02 4.55
CA ARG A 317 2.48 -19.08 3.69
C ARG A 317 1.72 -19.18 2.36
N GLN A 318 0.39 -19.15 2.39
CA GLN A 318 -0.40 -19.16 1.14
C GLN A 318 -0.14 -17.91 0.28
N SER A 319 0.08 -16.75 0.91
CA SER A 319 0.45 -15.52 0.19
C SER A 319 1.86 -15.62 -0.41
N MET A 320 2.78 -16.33 0.24
CA MET A 320 4.09 -16.66 -0.34
C MET A 320 3.97 -17.58 -1.55
N GLU A 321 3.14 -18.63 -1.47
CA GLU A 321 2.86 -19.51 -2.61
C GLU A 321 2.19 -18.73 -3.76
N ALA A 322 1.26 -17.83 -3.43
CA ALA A 322 0.65 -16.93 -4.41
C ALA A 322 1.70 -16.05 -5.10
N SER A 323 2.65 -15.50 -4.36
CA SER A 323 3.76 -14.70 -4.91
C SER A 323 4.63 -15.50 -5.87
N ILE A 324 4.94 -16.75 -5.53
CA ILE A 324 5.66 -17.68 -6.42
C ILE A 324 4.84 -17.94 -7.69
N THR A 325 3.53 -18.14 -7.56
CA THR A 325 2.61 -18.35 -8.69
C THR A 325 2.57 -17.14 -9.63
N LEU A 326 2.55 -15.91 -9.09
CA LEU A 326 2.60 -14.68 -9.89
C LEU A 326 3.91 -14.60 -10.68
N ALA A 327 5.05 -14.82 -10.01
CA ALA A 327 6.35 -14.83 -10.68
C ALA A 327 6.42 -15.92 -11.75
N ALA A 328 5.93 -17.13 -11.47
CA ALA A 328 5.86 -18.25 -12.41
C ALA A 328 5.05 -17.91 -13.67
N ASN A 329 3.86 -17.32 -13.47
CA ASN A 329 3.00 -16.92 -14.57
C ASN A 329 3.66 -15.85 -15.45
N TYR A 330 4.34 -14.88 -14.84
CA TYR A 330 5.06 -13.85 -15.58
C TYR A 330 6.24 -14.42 -16.34
N ILE A 331 7.05 -15.29 -15.73
CA ILE A 331 8.16 -16.01 -16.38
C ILE A 331 7.64 -16.83 -17.57
N GLN A 332 6.52 -17.54 -17.39
CA GLN A 332 5.95 -18.34 -18.47
C GLN A 332 5.45 -17.46 -19.61
N ALA A 333 4.80 -16.34 -19.32
CA ALA A 333 4.34 -15.39 -20.34
C ALA A 333 5.52 -14.77 -21.13
N LEU A 334 6.64 -14.47 -20.47
CA LEU A 334 7.89 -14.05 -21.13
C LEU A 334 8.43 -15.15 -22.07
N LYS A 335 8.38 -16.41 -21.64
CA LYS A 335 8.81 -17.56 -22.48
C LYS A 335 7.87 -17.74 -23.69
N ASP A 336 6.58 -17.66 -23.47
CA ASP A 336 5.56 -17.85 -24.51
C ASP A 336 5.60 -16.75 -25.59
N SER A 337 5.92 -15.51 -25.17
CA SER A 337 6.09 -14.39 -26.13
C SER A 337 7.43 -14.40 -26.85
N GLY A 338 8.41 -15.18 -26.38
CA GLY A 338 9.79 -15.17 -26.88
C GLY A 338 10.65 -14.04 -26.33
N ALA A 339 10.15 -13.23 -25.40
CA ALA A 339 10.91 -12.13 -24.77
C ALA A 339 11.89 -12.63 -23.68
N TYR A 340 11.78 -13.86 -23.23
CA TYR A 340 12.55 -14.39 -22.10
C TYR A 340 14.07 -14.33 -22.34
N ASP A 341 14.55 -14.74 -23.52
CA ASP A 341 15.98 -14.86 -23.84
C ASP A 341 16.70 -13.50 -23.94
N ASN A 342 15.95 -12.42 -24.16
CA ASN A 342 16.48 -11.05 -24.22
C ASN A 342 16.07 -10.20 -22.99
N THR A 343 15.66 -10.86 -21.90
CA THR A 343 15.26 -10.22 -20.65
C THR A 343 16.22 -10.58 -19.52
N ALA A 344 16.84 -9.57 -18.93
CA ALA A 344 17.45 -9.70 -17.60
C ALA A 344 16.33 -9.52 -16.54
N LEU A 345 15.96 -10.60 -15.87
CA LEU A 345 14.90 -10.60 -14.87
C LEU A 345 15.47 -10.78 -13.47
N ILE A 346 15.18 -9.84 -12.57
CA ILE A 346 15.41 -9.94 -11.12
C ILE A 346 14.06 -10.12 -10.45
N VAL A 347 13.91 -11.21 -9.68
CA VAL A 347 12.78 -11.42 -8.78
C VAL A 347 13.29 -11.27 -7.35
N MET A 348 12.73 -10.35 -6.60
CA MET A 348 13.20 -10.04 -5.25
C MET A 348 12.06 -9.60 -4.33
N ALA A 349 12.34 -9.51 -3.03
CA ALA A 349 11.48 -8.82 -2.08
C ALA A 349 12.04 -7.42 -1.79
N ASP A 350 11.18 -6.54 -1.30
CA ASP A 350 11.58 -5.27 -0.72
C ASP A 350 12.11 -5.45 0.71
N HIS A 351 11.42 -6.28 1.52
CA HIS A 351 11.85 -6.72 2.86
C HIS A 351 11.27 -8.09 3.20
N GLY A 352 11.72 -8.67 4.32
CA GLY A 352 11.19 -9.93 4.83
C GLY A 352 9.96 -9.74 5.72
N TYR A 353 9.37 -10.85 6.12
CA TYR A 353 8.20 -10.87 7.02
C TYR A 353 8.60 -10.55 8.47
N ASN A 354 7.90 -9.64 9.09
CA ASN A 354 8.17 -9.18 10.46
C ASN A 354 7.19 -9.74 11.51
N GLY A 355 6.35 -10.71 11.16
CA GLY A 355 5.37 -11.33 12.06
C GLY A 355 4.16 -10.48 12.39
N MET A 356 3.95 -9.35 11.74
CA MET A 356 2.76 -8.53 11.97
C MET A 356 1.49 -9.27 11.51
N GLY A 357 0.55 -9.44 12.42
CA GLY A 357 -0.75 -10.08 12.15
C GLY A 357 -0.85 -11.55 12.54
N GLU A 358 0.24 -12.23 12.88
CA GLU A 358 0.22 -13.58 13.43
C GLU A 358 0.23 -13.57 14.96
N LYS A 359 -0.28 -14.66 15.57
CA LYS A 359 -0.13 -14.84 17.01
C LYS A 359 1.34 -15.10 17.30
N GLU A 360 1.86 -14.43 18.33
CA GLU A 360 3.25 -14.60 18.79
C GLU A 360 3.63 -16.09 19.02
N GLU A 361 2.65 -16.94 19.34
CA GLU A 361 2.81 -18.38 19.51
C GLU A 361 3.09 -19.12 18.19
N ASP A 362 2.61 -18.64 17.06
CA ASP A 362 2.81 -19.28 15.76
C ASP A 362 4.18 -18.90 15.18
N PHE A 363 4.67 -17.69 15.50
CA PHE A 363 6.01 -17.22 15.13
C PHE A 363 7.14 -17.99 15.86
N LEU A 364 6.90 -18.42 17.10
CA LEU A 364 7.89 -19.17 17.90
C LEU A 364 7.92 -20.68 17.60
N ARG A 365 7.04 -21.18 16.73
CA ARG A 365 6.96 -22.60 16.33
C ARG A 365 7.58 -22.86 14.95
N GLN A 366 7.98 -21.82 14.24
CA GLN A 366 8.77 -21.88 13.02
C GLN A 366 10.25 -21.63 13.36
#